data_3a7ceed3b451f3842a3fc3afc6eaae1c
#
_entry.id   3a7ceed3b451f3842a3fc3afc6eaae1c
#
_cell.length_a   1.000
_cell.length_b   1.000
_cell.length_c   1.000
_cell.angle_alpha   90.00
_cell.angle_beta   90.00
_cell.angle_gamma   90.00
#
_symmetry.space_group_name_H-M   'P 1'
#
loop_
_entity.id
_entity.type
_entity.pdbx_description
1 polymer ?
#
loop_
_entity_poly.entity_id
_entity_poly.type
_entity_poly.pdbx_seq_one_letter_code
_entity_poly.pdbx_strand_id
1 'polypeptide(L)'
;MAFNANKFFINDKSKELINLYQFISKKDSEFYKWANGIDTAWRNTHNYASSIGLENLFISFRNDEIDVKELKNKIEVFVKENEQNILNNLPIIFTINRNVFVSEVKINLTRKLQRMKKLELEKWVLPYEDVKSNIETAFMSALYMYFRNLYNDKEVQKQSEFHTALFLFIRNYTYSGMFRYNDAGDFNVPYGGTSYNSKTLDNKFNYYQSEKVLNKFSHTRIENLDFEDFFKQNEPQENDFVFLDPPYDSEFSTYAQNNFTREDQARLANYLCNECKAKWMMVIKATPYILSLYDNKGLNIKQFDKTYTVSFMNRNDKKAEHLIIMNYNDEVDVQQKLFA
;
A
#
# COMPACT_ATOMS: atom_id res chain seq x y z
N MET A 1 -3.89 11.18 14.67
CA MET A 1 -3.40 12.32 15.49
C MET A 1 -4.16 12.31 16.81
N ALA A 2 -3.54 11.75 17.85
CA ALA A 2 -4.15 11.58 19.18
C ALA A 2 -3.80 12.72 20.16
N PHE A 3 -2.87 13.61 19.80
CA PHE A 3 -2.39 14.66 20.68
C PHE A 3 -3.22 15.95 20.56
N ASN A 4 -3.41 16.63 21.68
CA ASN A 4 -4.01 17.96 21.76
C ASN A 4 -2.94 19.04 21.57
N ALA A 5 -2.36 19.10 20.39
CA ALA A 5 -1.44 20.16 20.01
C ALA A 5 -2.16 21.22 19.16
N ASN A 6 -1.67 22.46 19.24
CA ASN A 6 -2.21 23.59 18.50
C ASN A 6 -1.76 23.62 17.03
N LYS A 7 -0.58 23.06 16.75
CA LYS A 7 0.00 22.94 15.40
C LYS A 7 0.62 21.57 15.22
N PHE A 8 0.56 21.09 14.00
CA PHE A 8 1.18 19.83 13.60
C PHE A 8 2.09 20.08 12.41
N PHE A 9 3.16 19.29 12.36
CA PHE A 9 4.11 19.29 11.26
C PHE A 9 4.24 17.85 10.78
N ILE A 10 4.13 17.62 9.49
CA ILE A 10 4.31 16.31 8.87
C ILE A 10 5.35 16.46 7.77
N ASN A 11 6.36 15.63 7.80
CA ASN A 11 7.35 15.53 6.74
C ASN A 11 7.56 14.07 6.36
N ASP A 12 7.66 13.82 5.06
CA ASP A 12 8.02 12.53 4.51
C ASP A 12 8.74 12.73 3.17
N LYS A 13 9.69 11.87 2.86
CA LYS A 13 10.41 11.91 1.59
C LYS A 13 9.57 11.38 0.42
N SER A 14 8.54 10.56 0.69
CA SER A 14 7.61 10.08 -0.33
C SER A 14 6.71 11.21 -0.81
N LYS A 15 6.96 11.65 -2.04
CA LYS A 15 6.15 12.67 -2.71
C LYS A 15 4.69 12.25 -2.84
N GLU A 16 4.44 10.99 -3.13
CA GLU A 16 3.08 10.44 -3.28
C GLU A 16 2.30 10.49 -1.98
N LEU A 17 2.96 10.18 -0.85
CA LEU A 17 2.32 10.27 0.47
C LEU A 17 2.01 11.72 0.85
N ILE A 18 2.95 12.61 0.60
CA ILE A 18 2.77 14.05 0.86
C ILE A 18 1.68 14.65 -0.03
N ASN A 19 1.67 14.31 -1.32
CA ASN A 19 0.59 14.72 -2.23
C ASN A 19 -0.78 14.24 -1.73
N LEU A 20 -0.89 12.99 -1.26
CA LEU A 20 -2.13 12.46 -0.70
C LEU A 20 -2.63 13.30 0.48
N TYR A 21 -1.74 13.63 1.42
CA TYR A 21 -2.11 14.48 2.56
C TYR A 21 -2.51 15.89 2.13
N GLN A 22 -1.81 16.47 1.16
CA GLN A 22 -2.12 17.80 0.63
C GLN A 22 -3.48 17.83 -0.09
N PHE A 23 -3.79 16.83 -0.93
CA PHE A 23 -5.08 16.76 -1.61
C PHE A 23 -6.25 16.53 -0.65
N ILE A 24 -6.06 15.69 0.37
CA ILE A 24 -7.07 15.52 1.45
C ILE A 24 -7.26 16.84 2.19
N SER A 25 -6.19 17.51 2.59
CA SER A 25 -6.24 18.78 3.32
C SER A 25 -6.99 19.88 2.55
N LYS A 26 -6.77 19.95 1.23
CA LYS A 26 -7.39 20.93 0.33
C LYS A 26 -8.78 20.53 -0.15
N LYS A 27 -9.26 19.33 0.18
CA LYS A 27 -10.48 18.73 -0.40
C LYS A 27 -10.45 18.77 -1.94
N ASP A 28 -9.32 18.43 -2.53
CA ASP A 28 -9.08 18.58 -3.95
C ASP A 28 -10.09 17.78 -4.79
N SER A 29 -10.87 18.47 -5.60
CA SER A 29 -11.98 17.88 -6.36
C SER A 29 -11.51 16.92 -7.46
N GLU A 30 -10.39 17.21 -8.12
CA GLU A 30 -9.86 16.35 -9.18
C GLU A 30 -9.28 15.04 -8.59
N PHE A 31 -8.57 15.13 -7.46
CA PHE A 31 -8.13 13.95 -6.74
C PHE A 31 -9.32 13.05 -6.35
N TYR A 32 -10.37 13.61 -5.74
CA TYR A 32 -11.55 12.82 -5.34
C TYR A 32 -12.32 12.28 -6.53
N LYS A 33 -12.37 12.98 -7.66
CA LYS A 33 -12.97 12.49 -8.89
C LYS A 33 -12.26 11.23 -9.39
N TRP A 34 -10.93 11.23 -9.43
CA TRP A 34 -10.13 10.06 -9.82
C TRP A 34 -10.26 8.93 -8.79
N ALA A 35 -10.16 9.22 -7.51
CA ALA A 35 -10.25 8.23 -6.44
C ALA A 35 -11.64 7.53 -6.42
N ASN A 36 -12.73 8.30 -6.57
CA ASN A 36 -14.08 7.76 -6.70
C ASN A 36 -14.26 6.96 -8.01
N GLY A 37 -13.66 7.42 -9.10
CA GLY A 37 -13.67 6.69 -10.37
C GLY A 37 -13.00 5.31 -10.26
N ILE A 38 -11.85 5.23 -9.59
CA ILE A 38 -11.14 3.98 -9.32
C ILE A 38 -12.00 3.03 -8.48
N ASP A 39 -12.60 3.55 -7.39
CA ASP A 39 -13.44 2.73 -6.51
C ASP A 39 -14.73 2.28 -7.21
N THR A 40 -15.31 3.12 -8.08
CA THR A 40 -16.45 2.77 -8.94
C THR A 40 -16.08 1.66 -9.93
N ALA A 41 -14.94 1.77 -10.60
CA ALA A 41 -14.46 0.71 -11.50
C ALA A 41 -14.26 -0.61 -10.75
N TRP A 42 -13.75 -0.54 -9.52
CA TRP A 42 -13.55 -1.70 -8.66
C TRP A 42 -14.88 -2.40 -8.33
N ARG A 43 -15.88 -1.65 -7.87
CA ARG A 43 -17.22 -2.19 -7.57
C ARG A 43 -17.93 -2.74 -8.80
N ASN A 44 -17.90 -2.00 -9.91
CA ASN A 44 -18.51 -2.45 -11.16
C ASN A 44 -17.90 -3.77 -11.62
N THR A 45 -16.58 -3.88 -11.63
CA THR A 45 -15.87 -5.11 -12.01
C THR A 45 -16.19 -6.27 -11.08
N HIS A 46 -16.28 -6.04 -9.77
CA HIS A 46 -16.69 -7.08 -8.81
C HIS A 46 -18.11 -7.57 -9.08
N ASN A 47 -19.08 -6.66 -9.26
CA ASN A 47 -20.46 -7.00 -9.57
C ASN A 47 -20.59 -7.76 -10.89
N TYR A 48 -19.88 -7.32 -11.93
CA TYR A 48 -19.83 -7.99 -13.22
C TYR A 48 -19.27 -9.41 -13.07
N ALA A 49 -18.13 -9.56 -12.43
CA ALA A 49 -17.46 -10.84 -12.23
C ALA A 49 -18.31 -11.84 -11.43
N SER A 50 -19.07 -11.36 -10.44
CA SER A 50 -19.96 -12.18 -9.61
C SER A 50 -21.19 -12.71 -10.37
N SER A 51 -21.53 -12.12 -11.51
CA SER A 51 -22.71 -12.47 -12.32
C SER A 51 -22.40 -13.25 -13.61
N ILE A 52 -21.12 -13.49 -13.92
CA ILE A 52 -20.70 -13.87 -15.27
C ILE A 52 -20.89 -15.35 -15.61
N GLY A 53 -20.97 -16.25 -14.60
CA GLY A 53 -21.31 -17.65 -14.80
C GLY A 53 -20.24 -18.49 -15.51
N LEU A 54 -18.95 -18.26 -15.27
CA LEU A 54 -17.84 -19.02 -15.88
C LEU A 54 -17.49 -20.32 -15.13
N GLU A 55 -18.24 -20.68 -14.09
CA GLU A 55 -17.97 -21.86 -13.25
C GLU A 55 -18.04 -23.15 -14.06
N ASN A 56 -19.01 -23.25 -15.00
CA ASN A 56 -19.14 -24.41 -15.87
C ASN A 56 -17.94 -24.62 -16.79
N LEU A 57 -17.32 -23.52 -17.26
CA LEU A 57 -16.08 -23.63 -18.03
C LEU A 57 -14.94 -24.25 -17.22
N PHE A 58 -14.83 -23.88 -15.94
CA PHE A 58 -13.86 -24.49 -15.04
C PHE A 58 -14.20 -25.97 -14.76
N ILE A 59 -15.49 -26.30 -14.54
CA ILE A 59 -15.94 -27.67 -14.27
C ILE A 59 -15.58 -28.58 -15.45
N SER A 60 -15.87 -28.17 -16.69
CA SER A 60 -15.47 -28.94 -17.88
C SER A 60 -13.95 -29.10 -17.99
N PHE A 61 -13.17 -28.07 -17.64
CA PHE A 61 -11.71 -28.17 -17.62
C PHE A 61 -11.21 -29.09 -16.49
N ARG A 62 -11.82 -29.02 -15.31
CA ARG A 62 -11.53 -29.90 -14.17
C ARG A 62 -11.72 -31.37 -14.51
N ASN A 63 -12.82 -31.70 -15.20
CA ASN A 63 -13.22 -33.05 -15.56
C ASN A 63 -12.48 -33.64 -16.79
N ASP A 64 -11.46 -32.90 -17.31
CA ASP A 64 -10.75 -33.28 -18.53
C ASP A 64 -11.64 -33.38 -19.79
N GLU A 65 -12.85 -32.76 -19.79
CA GLU A 65 -13.73 -32.64 -20.96
C GLU A 65 -13.11 -31.69 -22.01
N ILE A 66 -12.29 -30.72 -21.57
CA ILE A 66 -11.52 -29.83 -22.42
C ILE A 66 -10.04 -29.78 -21.93
N ASP A 67 -9.14 -29.67 -22.87
CA ASP A 67 -7.71 -29.52 -22.60
C ASP A 67 -7.32 -28.03 -22.36
N VAL A 68 -6.04 -27.79 -22.06
CA VAL A 68 -5.50 -26.43 -21.83
C VAL A 68 -5.61 -25.54 -23.08
N LYS A 69 -5.48 -26.09 -24.27
CA LYS A 69 -5.57 -25.36 -25.54
C LYS A 69 -7.02 -24.91 -25.77
N GLU A 70 -7.95 -25.81 -25.58
CA GLU A 70 -9.38 -25.51 -25.70
C GLU A 70 -9.85 -24.53 -24.62
N LEU A 71 -9.40 -24.68 -23.38
CA LEU A 71 -9.65 -23.69 -22.31
C LEU A 71 -9.23 -22.28 -22.74
N LYS A 72 -7.99 -22.13 -23.26
CA LYS A 72 -7.50 -20.84 -23.73
C LYS A 72 -8.35 -20.27 -24.87
N ASN A 73 -8.75 -21.10 -25.81
CA ASN A 73 -9.62 -20.69 -26.91
C ASN A 73 -10.99 -20.22 -26.41
N LYS A 74 -11.63 -20.98 -25.50
CA LYS A 74 -12.93 -20.60 -24.92
C LYS A 74 -12.85 -19.29 -24.13
N ILE A 75 -11.76 -19.07 -23.37
CA ILE A 75 -11.53 -17.79 -22.68
C ILE A 75 -11.34 -16.66 -23.69
N GLU A 76 -10.60 -16.88 -24.78
CA GLU A 76 -10.39 -15.85 -25.81
C GLU A 76 -11.71 -15.46 -26.51
N VAL A 77 -12.51 -16.43 -26.88
CA VAL A 77 -13.85 -16.20 -27.48
C VAL A 77 -14.70 -15.43 -26.47
N PHE A 78 -14.79 -15.90 -25.23
CA PHE A 78 -15.54 -15.22 -24.16
C PHE A 78 -15.12 -13.76 -24.00
N VAL A 79 -13.82 -13.48 -23.88
CA VAL A 79 -13.31 -12.11 -23.70
C VAL A 79 -13.62 -11.25 -24.92
N LYS A 80 -13.49 -11.78 -26.13
CA LYS A 80 -13.83 -11.05 -27.37
C LYS A 80 -15.32 -10.72 -27.47
N GLU A 81 -16.19 -11.66 -27.16
CA GLU A 81 -17.64 -11.44 -27.18
C GLU A 81 -18.12 -10.49 -26.09
N ASN A 82 -17.41 -10.43 -24.97
CA ASN A 82 -17.75 -9.60 -23.82
C ASN A 82 -16.85 -8.37 -23.66
N GLU A 83 -16.04 -8.02 -24.64
CA GLU A 83 -15.07 -6.93 -24.55
C GLU A 83 -15.72 -5.60 -24.13
N GLN A 84 -16.84 -5.25 -24.77
CA GLN A 84 -17.56 -4.01 -24.44
C GLN A 84 -18.13 -4.05 -23.00
N ASN A 85 -18.66 -5.18 -22.57
CA ASN A 85 -19.17 -5.33 -21.19
C ASN A 85 -18.05 -5.21 -20.16
N ILE A 86 -16.88 -5.80 -20.45
CA ILE A 86 -15.67 -5.67 -19.61
C ILE A 86 -15.25 -4.21 -19.53
N LEU A 87 -15.17 -3.51 -20.65
CA LEU A 87 -14.77 -2.11 -20.72
C LEU A 87 -15.78 -1.15 -20.08
N ASN A 88 -17.08 -1.49 -20.07
CA ASN A 88 -18.12 -0.68 -19.44
C ASN A 88 -18.00 -0.63 -17.91
N ASN A 89 -17.20 -1.52 -17.29
CA ASN A 89 -16.91 -1.44 -15.86
C ASN A 89 -15.97 -0.26 -15.53
N LEU A 90 -15.22 0.23 -16.52
CA LEU A 90 -14.38 1.42 -16.35
C LEU A 90 -15.22 2.68 -16.60
N PRO A 91 -15.34 3.58 -15.60
CA PRO A 91 -15.89 4.91 -15.82
C PRO A 91 -15.26 5.63 -17.02
N ILE A 92 -16.00 6.52 -17.66
CA ILE A 92 -15.59 7.21 -18.89
C ILE A 92 -14.31 8.04 -18.75
N ILE A 93 -13.92 8.39 -17.53
CA ILE A 93 -12.68 9.13 -17.25
C ILE A 93 -11.42 8.30 -17.55
N PHE A 94 -11.51 6.96 -17.54
CA PHE A 94 -10.40 6.08 -17.87
C PHE A 94 -10.31 5.88 -19.38
N THR A 95 -9.50 6.69 -20.05
CA THR A 95 -9.31 6.64 -21.50
C THR A 95 -7.98 6.00 -21.91
N ILE A 96 -7.02 5.92 -21.00
CA ILE A 96 -5.64 5.48 -21.27
C ILE A 96 -5.57 3.94 -21.24
N ASN A 97 -5.02 3.35 -22.28
CA ASN A 97 -4.63 1.93 -22.35
C ASN A 97 -5.73 0.93 -21.91
N ARG A 98 -7.01 1.20 -22.16
CA ARG A 98 -8.15 0.36 -21.76
C ARG A 98 -8.02 -1.09 -22.22
N ASN A 99 -7.40 -1.33 -23.38
CA ASN A 99 -7.16 -2.68 -23.92
C ASN A 99 -6.25 -3.52 -23.00
N VAL A 100 -5.43 -2.89 -22.17
CA VAL A 100 -4.62 -3.59 -21.18
C VAL A 100 -5.52 -4.31 -20.18
N PHE A 101 -6.62 -3.69 -19.74
CA PHE A 101 -7.58 -4.33 -18.83
C PHE A 101 -8.18 -5.60 -19.45
N VAL A 102 -8.63 -5.54 -20.71
CA VAL A 102 -9.18 -6.69 -21.45
C VAL A 102 -8.14 -7.82 -21.56
N SER A 103 -6.92 -7.46 -21.93
CA SER A 103 -5.81 -8.42 -22.03
C SER A 103 -5.48 -9.07 -20.68
N GLU A 104 -5.50 -8.30 -19.60
CA GLU A 104 -5.27 -8.80 -18.25
C GLU A 104 -6.40 -9.74 -17.77
N VAL A 105 -7.66 -9.50 -18.17
CA VAL A 105 -8.76 -10.43 -17.88
C VAL A 105 -8.47 -11.80 -18.51
N LYS A 106 -8.10 -11.85 -19.80
CA LYS A 106 -7.73 -13.10 -20.49
C LYS A 106 -6.58 -13.82 -19.77
N ILE A 107 -5.51 -13.09 -19.43
CA ILE A 107 -4.33 -13.64 -18.79
C ILE A 107 -4.67 -14.19 -17.39
N ASN A 108 -5.37 -13.41 -16.59
CA ASN A 108 -5.65 -13.77 -15.20
C ASN A 108 -6.70 -14.89 -15.10
N LEU A 109 -7.74 -14.94 -15.96
CA LEU A 109 -8.66 -16.07 -16.05
C LEU A 109 -7.91 -17.36 -16.39
N THR A 110 -7.12 -17.35 -17.45
CA THR A 110 -6.36 -18.53 -17.87
C THR A 110 -5.48 -19.06 -16.75
N ARG A 111 -4.68 -18.16 -16.13
CA ARG A 111 -3.77 -18.51 -15.04
C ARG A 111 -4.52 -19.05 -13.82
N LYS A 112 -5.64 -18.42 -13.46
CA LYS A 112 -6.42 -18.78 -12.29
C LYS A 112 -7.08 -20.14 -12.45
N LEU A 113 -7.73 -20.43 -13.59
CA LEU A 113 -8.38 -21.71 -13.82
C LEU A 113 -7.37 -22.87 -13.87
N GLN A 114 -6.22 -22.67 -14.51
CA GLN A 114 -5.14 -23.66 -14.49
C GLN A 114 -4.61 -23.92 -13.07
N ARG A 115 -4.44 -22.86 -12.27
CA ARG A 115 -3.97 -22.99 -10.90
C ARG A 115 -4.97 -23.71 -10.00
N MET A 116 -6.27 -23.45 -10.20
CA MET A 116 -7.35 -24.13 -9.46
C MET A 116 -7.31 -25.62 -9.73
N LYS A 117 -7.26 -26.05 -11.01
CA LYS A 117 -7.16 -27.48 -11.37
C LYS A 117 -5.91 -28.14 -10.77
N LYS A 118 -4.76 -27.47 -10.84
CA LYS A 118 -3.53 -27.96 -10.19
C LYS A 118 -3.70 -28.12 -8.68
N LEU A 119 -4.35 -27.19 -8.02
CA LEU A 119 -4.60 -27.23 -6.57
C LEU A 119 -5.51 -28.42 -6.20
N GLU A 120 -6.55 -28.66 -6.99
CA GLU A 120 -7.45 -29.80 -6.77
C GLU A 120 -6.77 -31.15 -6.95
N LEU A 121 -5.84 -31.26 -7.91
CA LEU A 121 -5.03 -32.47 -8.09
C LEU A 121 -4.06 -32.72 -6.91
N GLU A 122 -3.57 -31.65 -6.28
CA GLU A 122 -2.59 -31.75 -5.19
C GLU A 122 -3.26 -31.90 -3.80
N LYS A 123 -4.49 -31.44 -3.63
CA LYS A 123 -5.09 -31.28 -2.29
C LYS A 123 -6.52 -31.83 -2.20
N TRP A 124 -7.51 -31.06 -2.65
CA TRP A 124 -8.94 -31.39 -2.56
C TRP A 124 -9.74 -30.63 -3.61
N VAL A 125 -10.91 -31.17 -3.96
CA VAL A 125 -11.84 -30.52 -4.88
C VAL A 125 -12.38 -29.23 -4.24
N LEU A 126 -12.30 -28.12 -4.96
CA LEU A 126 -12.81 -26.84 -4.49
C LEU A 126 -14.34 -26.83 -4.44
N PRO A 127 -14.95 -26.36 -3.33
CA PRO A 127 -16.36 -26.05 -3.28
C PRO A 127 -16.77 -25.06 -4.37
N TYR A 128 -18.04 -25.11 -4.79
CA TYR A 128 -18.57 -24.23 -5.84
C TYR A 128 -18.34 -22.74 -5.54
N GLU A 129 -18.55 -22.30 -4.30
CA GLU A 129 -18.36 -20.93 -3.87
C GLU A 129 -16.87 -20.49 -3.97
N ASP A 130 -15.94 -21.41 -3.72
CA ASP A 130 -14.51 -21.15 -3.87
C ASP A 130 -14.13 -21.03 -5.36
N VAL A 131 -14.74 -21.84 -6.23
CA VAL A 131 -14.57 -21.72 -7.69
C VAL A 131 -15.03 -20.35 -8.15
N LYS A 132 -16.24 -19.95 -7.78
CA LYS A 132 -16.83 -18.64 -8.10
C LYS A 132 -15.93 -17.51 -7.61
N SER A 133 -15.55 -17.52 -6.34
CA SER A 133 -14.69 -16.50 -5.72
C SER A 133 -13.31 -16.40 -6.37
N ASN A 134 -12.77 -17.53 -6.87
CA ASN A 134 -11.51 -17.52 -7.61
C ASN A 134 -11.68 -16.92 -9.02
N ILE A 135 -12.81 -17.14 -9.70
CA ILE A 135 -13.13 -16.49 -10.98
C ILE A 135 -13.27 -14.98 -10.78
N GLU A 136 -14.05 -14.54 -9.80
CA GLU A 136 -14.10 -13.12 -9.40
C GLU A 136 -12.71 -12.54 -9.18
N THR A 137 -11.85 -13.26 -8.42
CA THR A 137 -10.48 -12.84 -8.17
C THR A 137 -9.66 -12.66 -9.45
N ALA A 138 -9.94 -13.42 -10.52
CA ALA A 138 -9.24 -13.23 -11.79
C ALA A 138 -9.56 -11.86 -12.41
N PHE A 139 -10.83 -11.44 -12.40
CA PHE A 139 -11.22 -10.10 -12.88
C PHE A 139 -10.67 -8.98 -11.99
N MET A 140 -10.74 -9.15 -10.67
CA MET A 140 -10.22 -8.18 -9.73
C MET A 140 -8.69 -8.03 -9.85
N SER A 141 -7.98 -9.15 -10.07
CA SER A 141 -6.54 -9.14 -10.38
C SER A 141 -6.24 -8.41 -11.69
N ALA A 142 -7.07 -8.60 -12.71
CA ALA A 142 -6.92 -7.93 -14.01
C ALA A 142 -7.05 -6.40 -13.87
N LEU A 143 -8.09 -5.94 -13.15
CA LEU A 143 -8.29 -4.51 -12.90
C LEU A 143 -7.15 -3.92 -12.05
N TYR A 144 -6.71 -4.65 -11.02
CA TYR A 144 -5.54 -4.26 -10.23
C TYR A 144 -4.28 -4.11 -11.11
N MET A 145 -4.04 -5.05 -12.03
CA MET A 145 -2.90 -5.00 -12.96
C MET A 145 -3.01 -3.81 -13.92
N TYR A 146 -4.22 -3.51 -14.41
CA TYR A 146 -4.46 -2.32 -15.22
C TYR A 146 -4.11 -1.04 -14.45
N PHE A 147 -4.63 -0.86 -13.24
CA PHE A 147 -4.30 0.31 -12.43
C PHE A 147 -2.83 0.38 -12.01
N ARG A 148 -2.19 -0.77 -11.77
CA ARG A 148 -0.75 -0.83 -11.53
C ARG A 148 0.06 -0.40 -12.76
N ASN A 149 -0.36 -0.80 -13.97
CA ASN A 149 0.27 -0.35 -15.20
C ASN A 149 0.12 1.16 -15.39
N LEU A 150 -1.06 1.73 -15.09
CA LEU A 150 -1.27 3.19 -15.12
C LEU A 150 -0.42 3.91 -14.06
N TYR A 151 -0.26 3.34 -12.87
CA TYR A 151 0.60 3.90 -11.82
C TYR A 151 2.07 3.99 -12.26
N ASN A 152 2.53 3.01 -13.02
CA ASN A 152 3.90 2.98 -13.56
C ASN A 152 4.06 3.79 -14.86
N ASP A 153 2.98 4.25 -15.46
CA ASP A 153 3.01 5.01 -16.72
C ASP A 153 3.58 6.42 -16.49
N LYS A 154 4.60 6.80 -17.28
CA LYS A 154 5.33 8.06 -17.13
C LYS A 154 4.47 9.29 -17.41
N GLU A 155 3.48 9.21 -18.30
CA GLU A 155 2.57 10.32 -18.58
C GLU A 155 1.51 10.45 -17.48
N VAL A 156 1.06 9.34 -16.90
CA VAL A 156 0.18 9.36 -15.72
C VAL A 156 0.90 9.92 -14.49
N GLN A 157 2.18 9.62 -14.30
CA GLN A 157 2.99 10.16 -13.20
C GLN A 157 3.07 11.69 -13.21
N LYS A 158 2.92 12.32 -14.38
CA LYS A 158 2.86 13.79 -14.51
C LYS A 158 1.52 14.39 -14.06
N GLN A 159 0.47 13.58 -13.99
CA GLN A 159 -0.88 13.97 -13.56
C GLN A 159 -1.02 13.70 -12.06
N SER A 160 -0.64 14.67 -11.25
CA SER A 160 -0.44 14.51 -9.81
C SER A 160 -1.66 13.94 -9.07
N GLU A 161 -2.87 14.43 -9.36
CA GLU A 161 -4.13 14.03 -8.73
C GLU A 161 -4.48 12.59 -9.09
N PHE A 162 -4.37 12.23 -10.38
CA PHE A 162 -4.63 10.88 -10.87
C PHE A 162 -3.61 9.88 -10.32
N HIS A 163 -2.33 10.21 -10.41
CA HIS A 163 -1.26 9.35 -9.89
C HIS A 163 -1.39 9.11 -8.37
N THR A 164 -1.76 10.14 -7.62
CA THR A 164 -1.99 10.02 -6.16
C THR A 164 -3.25 9.20 -5.85
N ALA A 165 -4.30 9.27 -6.67
CA ALA A 165 -5.46 8.40 -6.53
C ALA A 165 -5.11 6.92 -6.79
N LEU A 166 -4.28 6.64 -7.80
CA LEU A 166 -3.72 5.31 -8.05
C LEU A 166 -2.82 4.84 -6.90
N PHE A 167 -1.97 5.72 -6.35
CA PHE A 167 -1.17 5.42 -5.17
C PHE A 167 -2.05 4.98 -3.98
N LEU A 168 -3.12 5.73 -3.69
CA LEU A 168 -4.06 5.38 -2.63
C LEU A 168 -4.68 4.00 -2.87
N PHE A 169 -5.10 3.71 -4.10
CA PHE A 169 -5.67 2.41 -4.47
C PHE A 169 -4.64 1.29 -4.28
N ILE A 170 -3.48 1.39 -4.92
CA ILE A 170 -2.43 0.38 -4.86
C ILE A 170 -2.06 0.07 -3.41
N ARG A 171 -1.81 1.10 -2.59
CA ARG A 171 -1.47 0.92 -1.17
C ARG A 171 -2.52 0.13 -0.37
N ASN A 172 -3.79 0.19 -0.79
CA ASN A 172 -4.87 -0.50 -0.10
C ASN A 172 -5.15 -1.91 -0.62
N TYR A 173 -4.81 -2.22 -1.87
CA TYR A 173 -5.18 -3.48 -2.52
C TYR A 173 -4.00 -4.39 -2.85
N THR A 174 -2.77 -3.95 -2.60
CA THR A 174 -1.58 -4.78 -2.77
C THR A 174 -1.47 -5.87 -1.71
N TYR A 175 -0.80 -6.96 -2.04
CA TYR A 175 -0.56 -8.08 -1.15
C TYR A 175 0.10 -7.63 0.16
N SER A 176 -0.56 -7.89 1.27
CA SER A 176 -0.07 -7.57 2.64
C SER A 176 0.33 -6.12 2.87
N GLY A 177 -0.19 -5.17 2.08
CA GLY A 177 0.17 -3.77 2.19
C GLY A 177 1.62 -3.45 1.84
N MET A 178 2.34 -4.40 1.23
CA MET A 178 3.74 -4.20 0.83
C MET A 178 3.86 -3.10 -0.22
N PHE A 179 4.93 -2.32 -0.14
CA PHE A 179 5.23 -1.26 -1.10
C PHE A 179 6.67 -1.43 -1.57
N ARG A 180 6.85 -1.90 -2.81
CA ARG A 180 8.16 -2.24 -3.36
C ARG A 180 8.22 -1.93 -4.85
N TYR A 181 9.39 -1.48 -5.29
CA TYR A 181 9.73 -1.23 -6.68
C TYR A 181 10.76 -2.26 -7.18
N ASN A 182 10.79 -2.49 -8.49
CA ASN A 182 11.85 -3.24 -9.14
C ASN A 182 13.06 -2.33 -9.46
N ASP A 183 14.11 -2.90 -10.03
CA ASP A 183 15.32 -2.16 -10.38
C ASP A 183 15.10 -1.09 -11.47
N ALA A 184 14.03 -1.22 -12.26
CA ALA A 184 13.61 -0.20 -13.23
C ALA A 184 12.82 0.95 -12.60
N GLY A 185 12.53 0.87 -11.28
CA GLY A 185 11.75 1.87 -10.57
C GLY A 185 10.23 1.70 -10.70
N ASP A 186 9.75 0.56 -11.23
CA ASP A 186 8.32 0.29 -11.33
C ASP A 186 7.81 -0.45 -10.10
N PHE A 187 6.64 -0.05 -9.63
CA PHE A 187 5.93 -0.77 -8.59
C PHE A 187 5.54 -2.17 -9.06
N ASN A 188 5.93 -3.22 -8.35
CA ASN A 188 5.81 -4.60 -8.81
C ASN A 188 5.13 -5.58 -7.83
N VAL A 189 4.48 -5.08 -6.77
CA VAL A 189 3.79 -5.96 -5.83
C VAL A 189 2.47 -6.47 -6.44
N PRO A 190 2.13 -7.76 -6.25
CA PRO A 190 0.90 -8.33 -6.77
C PRO A 190 -0.35 -7.90 -5.98
N TYR A 191 -1.52 -8.20 -6.52
CA TYR A 191 -2.81 -8.05 -5.88
C TYR A 191 -2.92 -8.88 -4.59
N GLY A 192 -3.62 -8.36 -3.59
CA GLY A 192 -3.79 -9.00 -2.28
C GLY A 192 -4.64 -10.27 -2.27
N GLY A 193 -5.42 -10.51 -3.33
CA GLY A 193 -6.18 -11.76 -3.50
C GLY A 193 -7.63 -11.68 -3.03
N THR A 194 -8.25 -12.84 -2.90
CA THR A 194 -9.70 -13.02 -2.72
C THR A 194 -10.31 -12.19 -1.58
N SER A 195 -9.61 -12.09 -0.45
CA SER A 195 -10.09 -11.30 0.71
C SER A 195 -10.22 -9.79 0.45
N TYR A 196 -9.72 -9.31 -0.69
CA TYR A 196 -9.80 -7.91 -1.09
C TYR A 196 -10.88 -7.65 -2.17
N ASN A 197 -11.54 -8.68 -2.72
CA ASN A 197 -12.49 -8.53 -3.82
C ASN A 197 -13.62 -7.54 -3.48
N SER A 198 -14.26 -7.70 -2.33
CA SER A 198 -15.37 -6.86 -1.87
C SER A 198 -14.97 -5.60 -1.11
N LYS A 199 -13.67 -5.36 -0.96
CA LYS A 199 -13.16 -4.18 -0.26
C LYS A 199 -13.47 -2.90 -1.04
N THR A 200 -13.92 -1.85 -0.35
CA THR A 200 -14.15 -0.51 -0.93
C THR A 200 -13.34 0.56 -0.20
N LEU A 201 -13.24 1.74 -0.79
CA LEU A 201 -12.59 2.89 -0.18
C LEU A 201 -13.57 3.85 0.53
N ASP A 202 -14.86 3.54 0.57
CA ASP A 202 -15.90 4.42 1.16
C ASP A 202 -15.57 4.88 2.57
N ASN A 203 -15.22 3.94 3.46
CA ASN A 203 -14.88 4.27 4.84
C ASN A 203 -13.66 5.19 4.94
N LYS A 204 -12.69 5.06 4.02
CA LYS A 204 -11.54 5.95 3.97
C LYS A 204 -11.93 7.32 3.46
N PHE A 205 -12.75 7.41 2.42
CA PHE A 205 -13.22 8.69 1.89
C PHE A 205 -14.06 9.44 2.93
N ASN A 206 -14.98 8.74 3.61
CA ASN A 206 -15.76 9.32 4.71
C ASN A 206 -14.85 9.81 5.84
N TYR A 207 -13.83 9.03 6.22
CA TYR A 207 -12.87 9.43 7.23
C TYR A 207 -12.05 10.66 6.79
N TYR A 208 -11.51 10.66 5.56
CA TYR A 208 -10.70 11.77 5.04
C TYR A 208 -11.50 13.09 4.94
N GLN A 209 -12.78 12.99 4.61
CA GLN A 209 -13.67 14.14 4.48
C GLN A 209 -14.35 14.55 5.80
N SER A 210 -14.10 13.81 6.89
CA SER A 210 -14.69 14.13 8.19
C SER A 210 -14.15 15.46 8.72
N GLU A 211 -15.01 16.20 9.40
CA GLU A 211 -14.66 17.47 10.03
C GLU A 211 -13.45 17.32 10.97
N LYS A 212 -13.37 16.21 11.71
CA LYS A 212 -12.26 15.90 12.61
C LYS A 212 -10.92 15.86 11.88
N VAL A 213 -10.84 15.20 10.72
CA VAL A 213 -9.61 15.07 9.93
C VAL A 213 -9.26 16.42 9.29
N LEU A 214 -10.25 17.10 8.70
CA LEU A 214 -10.05 18.37 8.02
C LEU A 214 -9.62 19.47 8.99
N ASN A 215 -10.21 19.51 10.18
CA ASN A 215 -9.78 20.43 11.23
C ASN A 215 -8.34 20.16 11.69
N LYS A 216 -7.90 18.92 11.79
CA LYS A 216 -6.50 18.62 12.08
C LYS A 216 -5.56 19.07 10.95
N PHE A 217 -5.93 18.82 9.71
CA PHE A 217 -5.13 19.27 8.56
C PHE A 217 -5.06 20.79 8.42
N SER A 218 -6.10 21.55 8.80
CA SER A 218 -6.06 23.01 8.77
C SER A 218 -5.02 23.61 9.73
N HIS A 219 -4.57 22.83 10.72
CA HIS A 219 -3.52 23.19 11.68
C HIS A 219 -2.21 22.43 11.42
N THR A 220 -2.08 21.76 10.25
CA THR A 220 -0.94 20.92 9.89
C THR A 220 -0.16 21.53 8.74
N ARG A 221 1.13 21.76 8.96
CA ARG A 221 2.09 22.04 7.87
C ARG A 221 2.59 20.70 7.30
N ILE A 222 2.53 20.55 5.98
CA ILE A 222 2.84 19.31 5.28
C ILE A 222 3.97 19.58 4.30
N GLU A 223 5.12 18.94 4.51
CA GLU A 223 6.36 19.19 3.77
C GLU A 223 6.90 17.88 3.14
N ASN A 224 7.63 18.04 2.02
CA ASN A 224 8.35 16.96 1.34
C ASN A 224 9.83 17.33 1.25
N LEU A 225 10.52 17.32 2.37
CA LEU A 225 11.91 17.76 2.50
C LEU A 225 12.79 16.63 3.01
N ASP A 226 14.11 16.79 2.86
CA ASP A 226 15.05 16.07 3.71
C ASP A 226 14.81 16.43 5.19
N PHE A 227 15.03 15.51 6.12
CA PHE A 227 14.72 15.73 7.54
C PHE A 227 15.53 16.90 8.13
N GLU A 228 16.79 17.08 7.72
CA GLU A 228 17.59 18.23 8.19
C GLU A 228 17.04 19.56 7.70
N ASP A 229 16.65 19.63 6.42
CA ASP A 229 16.06 20.86 5.87
C ASP A 229 14.71 21.14 6.52
N PHE A 230 13.94 20.08 6.80
CA PHE A 230 12.70 20.21 7.53
C PHE A 230 12.91 20.75 8.95
N PHE A 231 13.86 20.22 9.70
CA PHE A 231 14.17 20.69 11.06
C PHE A 231 14.78 22.10 11.07
N LYS A 232 15.61 22.46 10.09
CA LYS A 232 16.12 23.83 9.93
C LYS A 232 15.02 24.86 9.70
N GLN A 233 13.98 24.48 8.91
CA GLN A 233 12.85 25.37 8.63
C GLN A 233 11.79 25.39 9.74
N ASN A 234 11.72 24.35 10.54
CA ASN A 234 10.70 24.13 11.56
C ASN A 234 11.37 23.61 12.84
N GLU A 235 12.32 24.40 13.39
CA GLU A 235 13.10 24.01 14.57
C GLU A 235 12.17 23.69 15.76
N PRO A 236 12.16 22.42 16.26
CA PRO A 236 11.34 22.05 17.39
C PRO A 236 11.82 22.72 18.68
N GLN A 237 10.87 23.25 19.46
CA GLN A 237 11.14 23.94 20.72
C GLN A 237 10.94 23.00 21.92
N GLU A 238 11.36 23.41 23.13
CA GLU A 238 11.33 22.59 24.36
C GLU A 238 9.93 22.01 24.69
N ASN A 239 8.86 22.72 24.33
CA ASN A 239 7.49 22.28 24.57
C ASN A 239 6.89 21.45 23.44
N ASP A 240 7.65 21.21 22.37
CA ASP A 240 7.22 20.39 21.25
C ASP A 240 7.51 18.91 21.50
N PHE A 241 6.86 18.08 20.69
CA PHE A 241 7.09 16.64 20.66
C PHE A 241 7.35 16.18 19.23
N VAL A 242 8.48 15.47 19.02
CA VAL A 242 8.84 14.91 17.72
C VAL A 242 8.70 13.39 17.75
N PHE A 243 7.89 12.85 16.84
CA PHE A 243 7.80 11.41 16.60
C PHE A 243 8.52 11.05 15.30
N LEU A 244 9.38 10.03 15.34
CA LEU A 244 10.20 9.60 14.21
C LEU A 244 9.99 8.11 13.94
N ASP A 245 9.76 7.78 12.66
CA ASP A 245 9.70 6.42 12.12
C ASP A 245 10.59 6.37 10.86
N PRO A 246 11.93 6.48 11.02
CA PRO A 246 12.84 6.49 9.89
C PRO A 246 12.94 5.12 9.23
N PRO A 247 13.37 5.04 7.95
CA PRO A 247 13.65 3.78 7.30
C PRO A 247 14.66 2.94 8.11
N TYR A 248 14.43 1.62 8.14
CA TYR A 248 15.28 0.72 8.92
C TYR A 248 16.65 0.50 8.26
N ASP A 249 17.71 0.39 9.08
CA ASP A 249 19.03 -0.08 8.64
C ASP A 249 18.92 -1.57 8.27
N SER A 250 18.62 -1.86 7.02
CA SER A 250 18.55 -3.22 6.48
C SER A 250 19.18 -3.26 5.09
N GLU A 251 19.84 -4.37 4.77
CA GLU A 251 20.45 -4.62 3.45
C GLU A 251 19.44 -4.54 2.29
N PHE A 252 18.14 -4.51 2.60
CA PHE A 252 17.02 -4.49 1.64
C PHE A 252 16.18 -3.20 1.73
N SER A 253 16.78 -2.07 2.08
CA SER A 253 16.08 -0.78 2.20
C SER A 253 15.67 -0.15 0.85
N THR A 254 15.21 -0.96 -0.11
CA THR A 254 14.60 -0.50 -1.37
C THR A 254 13.15 -0.01 -1.18
N TYR A 255 12.84 0.53 0.01
CA TYR A 255 11.56 1.17 0.24
C TYR A 255 11.50 2.51 -0.52
N ALA A 256 10.61 2.56 -1.50
CA ALA A 256 10.15 3.80 -2.14
C ALA A 256 11.22 4.67 -2.82
N GLN A 257 12.25 4.08 -3.47
CA GLN A 257 13.27 4.81 -4.25
C GLN A 257 14.08 5.86 -3.44
N ASN A 258 13.88 5.95 -2.14
CA ASN A 258 14.60 6.86 -1.25
C ASN A 258 15.57 6.04 -0.39
N ASN A 259 16.83 6.07 -0.77
CA ASN A 259 17.89 5.46 0.03
C ASN A 259 18.11 6.31 1.28
N PHE A 260 17.71 5.79 2.44
CA PHE A 260 18.13 6.34 3.73
C PHE A 260 19.35 5.53 4.19
N THR A 261 20.51 6.13 4.02
CA THR A 261 21.81 5.44 4.18
C THR A 261 22.24 5.41 5.66
N ARG A 262 23.35 4.72 5.96
CA ARG A 262 23.97 4.76 7.29
C ARG A 262 24.46 6.16 7.64
N GLU A 263 24.93 6.93 6.66
CA GLU A 263 25.28 8.34 6.85
C GLU A 263 24.05 9.16 7.24
N ASP A 264 22.89 8.89 6.65
CA ASP A 264 21.64 9.56 7.02
C ASP A 264 21.18 9.18 8.42
N GLN A 265 21.35 7.91 8.83
CA GLN A 265 21.11 7.48 10.21
C GLN A 265 22.04 8.22 11.19
N ALA A 266 23.31 8.37 10.83
CA ALA A 266 24.28 9.10 11.66
C ALA A 266 23.96 10.60 11.75
N ARG A 267 23.56 11.25 10.62
CA ARG A 267 23.11 12.64 10.61
C ARG A 267 21.90 12.85 11.52
N LEU A 268 20.90 11.95 11.41
CA LEU A 268 19.71 12.00 12.25
C LEU A 268 20.04 11.83 13.73
N ALA A 269 20.89 10.85 14.07
CA ALA A 269 21.32 10.62 15.43
C ALA A 269 22.08 11.84 16.00
N ASN A 270 22.97 12.45 15.21
CA ASN A 270 23.68 13.67 15.62
C ASN A 270 22.72 14.81 15.95
N TYR A 271 21.74 15.09 15.06
CA TYR A 271 20.74 16.12 15.30
C TYR A 271 19.93 15.84 16.57
N LEU A 272 19.41 14.63 16.72
CA LEU A 272 18.56 14.28 17.87
C LEU A 272 19.28 14.32 19.20
N CYS A 273 20.56 13.91 19.24
CA CYS A 273 21.32 13.86 20.47
C CYS A 273 21.94 15.21 20.89
N ASN A 274 22.25 16.08 19.90
CA ASN A 274 23.08 17.26 20.20
C ASN A 274 22.37 18.59 19.94
N GLU A 275 21.33 18.62 19.11
CA GLU A 275 20.72 19.87 18.61
C GLU A 275 19.22 19.97 18.96
N CYS A 276 18.48 18.85 18.96
CA CYS A 276 17.03 18.86 19.20
C CYS A 276 16.68 19.20 20.65
N LYS A 277 16.03 20.33 20.86
CA LYS A 277 15.59 20.82 22.19
C LYS A 277 14.27 20.18 22.64
N ALA A 278 13.47 19.67 21.70
CA ALA A 278 12.17 19.09 21.99
C ALA A 278 12.27 17.69 22.61
N LYS A 279 11.19 17.24 23.23
CA LYS A 279 11.04 15.82 23.54
C LYS A 279 10.83 15.04 22.25
N TRP A 280 11.57 13.93 22.10
CA TRP A 280 11.41 13.10 20.91
C TRP A 280 11.34 11.61 21.24
N MET A 281 10.64 10.88 20.39
CA MET A 281 10.54 9.42 20.41
C MET A 281 10.75 8.88 19.01
N MET A 282 11.61 7.89 18.88
CA MET A 282 11.89 7.19 17.65
C MET A 282 11.58 5.70 17.81
N VAL A 283 10.94 5.12 16.76
CA VAL A 283 10.75 3.67 16.65
C VAL A 283 11.58 3.18 15.48
N ILE A 284 12.49 2.21 15.72
CA ILE A 284 13.38 1.71 14.68
C ILE A 284 13.74 0.23 14.94
N LYS A 285 14.10 -0.52 13.88
CA LYS A 285 14.60 -1.89 14.02
C LYS A 285 15.94 -1.89 14.76
N ALA A 286 16.11 -2.79 15.73
CA ALA A 286 17.36 -2.99 16.44
C ALA A 286 18.41 -3.59 15.50
N THR A 287 19.50 -2.86 15.29
CA THR A 287 20.73 -3.35 14.65
C THR A 287 21.94 -2.91 15.47
N PRO A 288 23.08 -3.62 15.41
CA PRO A 288 24.30 -3.20 16.09
C PRO A 288 24.72 -1.77 15.73
N TYR A 289 24.50 -1.38 14.46
CA TYR A 289 24.83 -0.04 14.00
C TYR A 289 23.92 1.02 14.64
N ILE A 290 22.61 0.82 14.66
CA ILE A 290 21.66 1.74 15.30
C ILE A 290 21.94 1.87 16.78
N LEU A 291 22.18 0.75 17.48
CA LEU A 291 22.56 0.78 18.89
C LEU A 291 23.82 1.61 19.13
N SER A 292 24.85 1.47 18.29
CA SER A 292 26.10 2.23 18.41
C SER A 292 25.92 3.74 18.27
N LEU A 293 24.88 4.20 17.57
CA LEU A 293 24.60 5.63 17.38
C LEU A 293 23.97 6.28 18.62
N TYR A 294 23.20 5.52 19.40
CA TYR A 294 22.37 6.04 20.50
C TYR A 294 22.81 5.54 21.88
N ASP A 295 23.67 4.51 21.95
CA ASP A 295 24.17 3.98 23.22
C ASP A 295 25.03 5.02 23.96
N ASN A 296 24.98 4.96 25.29
CA ASN A 296 25.76 5.85 26.19
C ASN A 296 25.51 7.37 25.98
N LYS A 297 24.34 7.74 25.43
CA LYS A 297 23.92 9.15 25.22
C LYS A 297 22.95 9.67 26.29
N GLY A 298 22.75 8.93 27.39
CA GLY A 298 21.78 9.31 28.43
C GLY A 298 20.29 9.17 27.97
N LEU A 299 20.04 8.39 26.92
CA LEU A 299 18.72 8.16 26.34
C LEU A 299 18.03 7.00 27.05
N ASN A 300 16.69 7.03 27.03
CA ASN A 300 15.86 5.92 27.47
C ASN A 300 15.60 5.00 26.26
N ILE A 301 16.21 3.82 26.27
CA ILE A 301 16.09 2.83 25.19
C ILE A 301 15.31 1.64 25.71
N LYS A 302 14.14 1.38 25.10
CA LYS A 302 13.31 0.20 25.38
C LYS A 302 13.29 -0.71 24.17
N GLN A 303 13.44 -2.01 24.42
CA GLN A 303 13.41 -3.03 23.39
C GLN A 303 12.09 -3.79 23.44
N PHE A 304 11.50 -4.09 22.28
CA PHE A 304 10.30 -4.90 22.18
C PHE A 304 10.31 -5.79 20.94
N ASP A 305 9.68 -6.96 21.08
CA ASP A 305 9.53 -7.91 19.97
C ASP A 305 8.33 -7.56 19.12
N LYS A 306 8.54 -7.46 17.81
CA LYS A 306 7.46 -7.35 16.82
C LYS A 306 7.43 -8.58 15.95
N THR A 307 6.27 -9.28 15.97
CA THR A 307 6.05 -10.42 15.07
C THR A 307 5.43 -9.94 13.76
N TYR A 308 6.12 -10.17 12.64
CA TYR A 308 5.58 -9.92 11.31
C TYR A 308 4.77 -11.12 10.84
N THR A 309 3.49 -10.92 10.52
CA THR A 309 2.57 -11.97 10.03
C THR A 309 2.89 -12.45 8.63
N VAL A 310 3.70 -11.69 7.87
CA VAL A 310 4.06 -12.00 6.48
C VAL A 310 5.56 -11.92 6.29
N SER A 311 6.17 -13.06 5.94
CA SER A 311 7.56 -13.16 5.47
C SER A 311 7.55 -13.50 3.99
N PHE A 312 8.13 -12.64 3.15
CA PHE A 312 8.29 -12.92 1.72
C PHE A 312 9.60 -13.66 1.49
N MET A 313 9.52 -14.92 1.03
CA MET A 313 10.69 -15.79 0.71
C MET A 313 11.72 -15.93 1.86
N ASN A 314 11.28 -16.02 3.11
CA ASN A 314 12.17 -16.12 4.29
C ASN A 314 13.20 -14.98 4.44
N ARG A 315 12.96 -13.82 3.79
CA ARG A 315 13.88 -12.68 3.80
C ARG A 315 13.75 -11.77 5.03
N ASN A 316 12.66 -11.89 5.78
CA ASN A 316 12.48 -11.17 7.03
C ASN A 316 12.44 -12.18 8.18
N ASP A 317 13.20 -11.96 9.23
CA ASP A 317 13.05 -12.67 10.48
C ASP A 317 11.61 -12.51 10.96
N LYS A 318 10.93 -13.63 11.27
CA LYS A 318 9.56 -13.60 11.78
C LYS A 318 9.44 -12.85 13.10
N LYS A 319 10.53 -12.76 13.83
CA LYS A 319 10.68 -11.94 15.04
C LYS A 319 11.77 -10.91 14.76
N ALA A 320 11.42 -9.65 14.75
CA ALA A 320 12.37 -8.56 14.67
C ALA A 320 12.28 -7.74 15.94
N GLU A 321 13.42 -7.57 16.58
CA GLU A 321 13.55 -6.67 17.72
C GLU A 321 13.49 -5.23 17.25
N HIS A 322 12.70 -4.43 17.94
CA HIS A 322 12.56 -3.00 17.70
C HIS A 322 12.96 -2.23 18.95
N LEU A 323 13.44 -1.04 18.73
CA LEU A 323 13.79 -0.07 19.78
C LEU A 323 12.77 1.05 19.78
N ILE A 324 12.38 1.47 20.97
CA ILE A 324 11.83 2.79 21.24
C ILE A 324 12.94 3.58 21.92
N ILE A 325 13.38 4.65 21.28
CA ILE A 325 14.45 5.52 21.79
C ILE A 325 13.85 6.88 22.11
N MET A 326 14.11 7.39 23.32
CA MET A 326 13.54 8.66 23.81
C MET A 326 14.58 9.47 24.55
N ASN A 327 14.51 10.80 24.45
CA ASN A 327 15.34 11.71 25.26
C ASN A 327 14.70 12.13 26.59
N TYR A 328 13.65 11.44 27.01
CA TYR A 328 12.95 11.69 28.27
C TYR A 328 12.61 10.38 28.97
N ASN A 329 12.39 10.43 30.27
CA ASN A 329 11.91 9.27 31.04
C ASN A 329 10.39 9.23 31.00
N ASP A 330 9.82 8.09 30.60
CA ASP A 330 8.39 7.82 30.67
C ASP A 330 8.14 6.95 31.92
N GLU A 331 7.45 7.50 32.91
CA GLU A 331 7.08 6.79 34.14
C GLU A 331 5.90 5.81 33.95
N VAL A 332 5.31 5.81 32.75
CA VAL A 332 4.16 4.94 32.42
C VAL A 332 4.61 3.77 31.57
N ASP A 333 4.32 2.56 32.02
CA ASP A 333 4.57 1.32 31.26
C ASP A 333 3.86 1.37 29.89
N VAL A 334 4.64 1.64 28.83
CA VAL A 334 4.16 1.88 27.45
C VAL A 334 3.46 0.64 26.89
N GLN A 335 3.73 -0.55 27.43
CA GLN A 335 3.13 -1.80 26.97
C GLN A 335 1.59 -1.85 27.15
N GLN A 336 1.03 -1.15 28.13
CA GLN A 336 -0.41 -1.16 28.37
C GLN A 336 -1.22 -0.18 27.49
N LYS A 337 -0.60 0.84 26.92
CA LYS A 337 -1.31 1.89 26.15
C LYS A 337 -1.20 1.80 24.62
N LEU A 338 -0.29 0.99 24.09
CA LEU A 338 -0.14 0.81 22.64
C LEU A 338 -1.07 -0.27 22.06
N PHE A 339 -1.72 -1.07 22.93
CA PHE A 339 -2.58 -2.18 22.53
C PHE A 339 -4.00 -2.13 23.12
N ALA A 340 -4.41 -1.00 23.72
CA ALA A 340 -5.75 -0.79 24.23
C ALA A 340 -6.70 -0.12 23.20
#